data_78832f39d1ccb798c4d8271967d867e9
#
_entry.id   78832f39d1ccb798c4d8271967d867e9
#
_cell.length_a   1.000
_cell.length_b   1.000
_cell.length_c   1.000
_cell.angle_alpha   90.00
_cell.angle_beta   90.00
_cell.angle_gamma   90.00
#
_symmetry.space_group_name_H-M   'P 1'
#
loop_
_entity.id
_entity.type
_entity.pdbx_description
1 polymer ?
#
loop_
_entity_poly.entity_id
_entity_poly.type
_entity_poly.pdbx_seq_one_letter_code
_entity_poly.pdbx_strand_id
1 'polypeptide(L)'
;MEQRLEENNIKNENNRKKEYLRGYRSSRRRINRIDDEIIELKELAASVKAIDYSGMPHGSGNQKDLSDELARIDSLAEKLGKEKESCIETYISIEKQMKEVKNEDEND
;
A
#
# COMPACT_ATOMS: atom_id res chain seq x y z
N MET A 1 -6.50 -16.52 -42.41
CA MET A 1 -5.48 -16.81 -41.38
C MET A 1 -4.86 -15.56 -40.80
N GLU A 2 -4.51 -14.57 -41.57
CA GLU A 2 -3.92 -13.31 -41.10
C GLU A 2 -4.85 -12.48 -40.22
N GLN A 3 -6.17 -12.47 -40.52
CA GLN A 3 -7.17 -11.75 -39.72
C GLN A 3 -7.33 -12.28 -38.30
N ARG A 4 -7.21 -13.59 -38.09
CA ARG A 4 -7.28 -14.22 -36.76
C ARG A 4 -6.10 -13.85 -35.88
N LEU A 5 -4.89 -13.76 -36.46
CA LEU A 5 -3.69 -13.37 -35.74
C LEU A 5 -3.75 -11.91 -35.30
N GLU A 6 -4.25 -11.01 -36.16
CA GLU A 6 -4.45 -9.61 -35.85
C GLU A 6 -5.50 -9.40 -34.74
N GLU A 7 -6.63 -10.12 -34.83
CA GLU A 7 -7.68 -10.07 -33.79
C GLU A 7 -7.18 -10.58 -32.45
N ASN A 8 -6.38 -11.66 -32.44
CA ASN A 8 -5.77 -12.19 -31.21
C ASN A 8 -4.75 -11.23 -30.62
N ASN A 9 -3.96 -10.56 -31.46
CA ASN A 9 -2.98 -9.55 -31.01
C ASN A 9 -3.69 -8.34 -30.40
N ILE A 10 -4.77 -7.86 -30.98
CA ILE A 10 -5.58 -6.76 -30.47
C ILE A 10 -6.20 -7.14 -29.11
N LYS A 11 -6.76 -8.35 -29.00
CA LYS A 11 -7.30 -8.87 -27.74
C LYS A 11 -6.23 -8.97 -26.66
N ASN A 12 -5.04 -9.45 -27.00
CA ASN A 12 -3.92 -9.56 -26.07
C ASN A 12 -3.44 -8.20 -25.57
N GLU A 13 -3.35 -7.21 -26.47
CA GLU A 13 -2.99 -5.83 -26.09
C GLU A 13 -4.06 -5.21 -25.19
N ASN A 14 -5.34 -5.40 -25.51
CA ASN A 14 -6.44 -4.91 -24.69
C ASN A 14 -6.45 -5.57 -23.31
N ASN A 15 -6.18 -6.87 -23.25
CA ASN A 15 -6.06 -7.59 -21.98
C ASN A 15 -4.91 -7.10 -21.14
N ARG A 16 -3.75 -6.82 -21.74
CA ARG A 16 -2.60 -6.22 -21.06
C ARG A 16 -2.95 -4.85 -20.48
N LYS A 17 -3.59 -3.99 -21.27
CA LYS A 17 -4.03 -2.66 -20.81
C LYS A 17 -5.00 -2.79 -19.63
N LYS A 18 -5.93 -3.74 -19.68
CA LYS A 18 -6.88 -4.00 -18.59
C LYS A 18 -6.15 -4.47 -17.32
N GLU A 19 -5.18 -5.37 -17.47
CA GLU A 19 -4.37 -5.87 -16.35
C GLU A 19 -3.57 -4.75 -15.69
N TYR A 20 -2.94 -3.88 -16.48
CA TYR A 20 -2.21 -2.71 -15.98
C TYR A 20 -3.14 -1.76 -15.21
N LEU A 21 -4.33 -1.49 -15.75
CA LEU A 21 -5.31 -0.62 -15.09
C LEU A 21 -5.81 -1.23 -13.78
N ARG A 22 -6.02 -2.54 -13.74
CA ARG A 22 -6.41 -3.25 -12.52
C ARG A 22 -5.30 -3.17 -11.46
N GLY A 23 -4.05 -3.41 -11.86
CA GLY A 23 -2.89 -3.31 -11.00
C GLY A 23 -2.71 -1.90 -10.44
N TYR A 24 -2.87 -0.88 -11.28
CA TYR A 24 -2.81 0.52 -10.92
C TYR A 24 -3.86 0.87 -9.85
N ARG A 25 -5.11 0.50 -10.09
CA ARG A 25 -6.23 0.75 -9.16
C ARG A 25 -6.07 -0.02 -7.86
N SER A 26 -5.64 -1.28 -7.96
CA SER A 26 -5.41 -2.14 -6.80
C SER A 26 -4.30 -1.56 -5.91
N SER A 27 -3.18 -1.14 -6.50
CA SER A 27 -2.07 -0.52 -5.77
C SER A 27 -2.50 0.78 -5.09
N ARG A 28 -3.28 1.62 -5.77
CA ARG A 28 -3.79 2.88 -5.22
C ARG A 28 -4.72 2.63 -4.03
N ARG A 29 -5.63 1.66 -4.14
CA ARG A 29 -6.51 1.27 -3.03
C ARG A 29 -5.72 0.73 -1.85
N ARG A 30 -4.69 -0.07 -2.13
CA ARG A 30 -3.84 -0.64 -1.10
C ARG A 30 -3.06 0.44 -0.35
N ILE A 31 -2.50 1.42 -1.07
CA ILE A 31 -1.79 2.55 -0.47
C ILE A 31 -2.72 3.34 0.46
N ASN A 32 -3.94 3.65 0.01
CA ASN A 32 -4.91 4.38 0.82
C ASN A 32 -5.31 3.60 2.07
N ARG A 33 -5.49 2.29 1.95
CA ARG A 33 -5.82 1.41 3.08
C ARG A 33 -4.69 1.36 4.09
N ILE A 34 -3.44 1.26 3.63
CA ILE A 34 -2.26 1.25 4.49
C ILE A 34 -2.14 2.58 5.24
N ASP A 35 -2.36 3.71 4.57
CA ASP A 35 -2.35 5.03 5.21
C ASP A 35 -3.37 5.11 6.35
N ASP A 36 -4.58 4.63 6.13
CA ASP A 36 -5.63 4.58 7.15
C ASP A 36 -5.23 3.68 8.33
N GLU A 37 -4.65 2.51 8.04
CA GLU A 37 -4.16 1.58 9.06
C GLU A 37 -3.04 2.20 9.91
N ILE A 38 -2.12 2.92 9.29
CA ILE A 38 -1.03 3.62 9.99
C ILE A 38 -1.60 4.71 10.92
N ILE A 39 -2.58 5.48 10.45
CA ILE A 39 -3.26 6.49 11.26
C ILE A 39 -3.92 5.85 12.47
N GLU A 40 -4.64 4.74 12.29
CA GLU A 40 -5.26 4.00 13.37
C GLU A 40 -4.24 3.51 14.41
N LEU A 41 -3.10 2.99 13.94
CA LEU A 41 -2.02 2.55 14.84
C LEU A 41 -1.42 3.70 15.62
N LYS A 42 -1.24 4.87 15.00
CA LYS A 42 -0.75 6.08 15.69
C LYS A 42 -1.72 6.57 16.75
N GLU A 43 -3.01 6.53 16.47
CA GLU A 43 -4.07 6.87 17.42
C GLU A 43 -4.07 5.89 18.60
N LEU A 44 -3.92 4.61 18.32
CA LEU A 44 -3.82 3.58 19.36
C LEU A 44 -2.59 3.78 20.23
N ALA A 45 -1.43 4.09 19.64
CA ALA A 45 -0.21 4.40 20.39
C ALA A 45 -0.38 5.61 21.29
N ALA A 46 -1.04 6.66 20.79
CA ALA A 46 -1.35 7.85 21.59
C ALA A 46 -2.27 7.52 22.77
N SER A 47 -3.26 6.65 22.56
CA SER A 47 -4.16 6.18 23.62
C SER A 47 -3.41 5.39 24.69
N VAL A 48 -2.51 4.51 24.31
CA VAL A 48 -1.69 3.72 25.23
C VAL A 48 -0.77 4.64 26.05
N LYS A 49 -0.15 5.65 25.42
CA LYS A 49 0.67 6.65 26.13
C LYS A 49 -0.16 7.48 27.10
N ALA A 50 -1.38 7.85 26.73
CA ALA A 50 -2.29 8.61 27.61
C ALA A 50 -2.65 7.80 28.87
N ILE A 51 -2.84 6.50 28.76
CA ILE A 51 -3.06 5.62 29.91
C ILE A 51 -1.85 5.66 30.85
N ASP A 52 -0.63 5.65 30.31
CA ASP A 52 0.61 5.72 31.09
C ASP A 52 0.72 7.05 31.89
N TYR A 53 0.24 8.17 31.29
CA TYR A 53 0.26 9.48 31.90
C TYR A 53 -0.92 9.77 32.85
N SER A 54 -1.92 8.91 32.93
CA SER A 54 -3.14 9.16 33.70
C SER A 54 -2.98 9.03 35.21
N GLY A 55 -1.79 8.70 35.70
CA GLY A 55 -1.51 8.64 37.15
C GLY A 55 -2.10 7.43 37.86
N MET A 56 -2.50 6.40 37.14
CA MET A 56 -2.93 5.14 37.75
C MET A 56 -1.78 4.49 38.53
N PRO A 57 -2.07 3.87 39.68
CA PRO A 57 -1.03 3.20 40.46
C PRO A 57 -0.39 2.12 39.60
N HIS A 58 0.88 2.31 39.26
CA HIS A 58 1.62 1.38 38.44
C HIS A 58 2.05 0.18 39.29
N GLY A 59 1.27 -0.90 39.17
CA GLY A 59 1.82 -2.20 39.53
C GLY A 59 2.96 -2.50 38.56
N SER A 60 4.03 -3.09 39.06
CA SER A 60 5.24 -3.36 38.27
C SER A 60 5.02 -4.21 37.01
N GLY A 61 3.87 -4.85 36.84
CA GLY A 61 3.51 -5.61 35.65
C GLY A 61 2.91 -4.78 34.53
N ASN A 62 2.25 -3.64 34.84
CA ASN A 62 1.51 -2.85 33.84
C ASN A 62 2.43 -2.04 32.92
N GLN A 63 3.56 -1.52 33.41
CA GLN A 63 4.52 -0.77 32.61
C GLN A 63 5.15 -1.64 31.53
N LYS A 64 5.46 -2.90 31.87
CA LYS A 64 6.07 -3.84 30.94
C LYS A 64 5.10 -4.20 29.81
N ASP A 65 3.83 -4.44 30.15
CA ASP A 65 2.78 -4.77 29.18
C ASP A 65 2.51 -3.61 28.23
N LEU A 66 2.48 -2.37 28.74
CA LEU A 66 2.29 -1.16 27.91
C LEU A 66 3.50 -0.92 26.99
N SER A 67 4.71 -1.14 27.49
CA SER A 67 5.93 -1.03 26.68
C SER A 67 5.96 -2.07 25.57
N ASP A 68 5.59 -3.30 25.86
CA ASP A 68 5.49 -4.38 24.87
C ASP A 68 4.42 -4.08 23.81
N GLU A 69 3.29 -3.53 24.23
CA GLU A 69 2.22 -3.13 23.31
C GLU A 69 2.65 -2.01 22.38
N LEU A 70 3.35 -0.98 22.89
CA LEU A 70 3.91 0.09 22.09
C LEU A 70 4.95 -0.42 21.07
N ALA A 71 5.82 -1.33 21.50
CA ALA A 71 6.80 -1.95 20.63
C ALA A 71 6.13 -2.74 19.50
N ARG A 72 5.04 -3.44 19.81
CA ARG A 72 4.24 -4.17 18.84
C ARG A 72 3.59 -3.24 17.82
N ILE A 73 3.01 -2.12 18.28
CA ILE A 73 2.39 -1.11 17.42
C ILE A 73 3.44 -0.51 16.48
N ASP A 74 4.62 -0.14 17.00
CA ASP A 74 5.71 0.40 16.21
C ASP A 74 6.18 -0.59 15.14
N SER A 75 6.29 -1.87 15.49
CA SER A 75 6.67 -2.95 14.56
C SER A 75 5.65 -3.10 13.43
N LEU A 76 4.36 -3.06 13.76
CA LEU A 76 3.29 -3.14 12.76
C LEU A 76 3.29 -1.93 11.84
N ALA A 77 3.47 -0.72 12.39
CA ALA A 77 3.56 0.51 11.60
C ALA A 77 4.76 0.47 10.65
N GLU A 78 5.89 -0.05 11.09
CA GLU A 78 7.08 -0.22 10.25
C GLU A 78 6.82 -1.20 9.09
N LYS A 79 6.19 -2.34 9.36
CA LYS A 79 5.82 -3.31 8.33
C LYS A 79 4.88 -2.71 7.30
N LEU A 80 3.87 -1.95 7.75
CA LEU A 80 2.93 -1.27 6.86
C LEU A 80 3.63 -0.20 6.02
N GLY A 81 4.58 0.53 6.60
CA GLY A 81 5.40 1.50 5.87
C GLY A 81 6.21 0.88 4.74
N LYS A 82 6.81 -0.29 4.98
CA LYS A 82 7.53 -1.05 3.95
C LYS A 82 6.60 -1.56 2.86
N GLU A 83 5.44 -2.06 3.24
CA GLU A 83 4.43 -2.52 2.29
C GLU A 83 3.93 -1.36 1.42
N LYS A 84 3.72 -0.18 2.01
CA LYS A 84 3.34 1.04 1.30
C LYS A 84 4.40 1.43 0.27
N GLU A 85 5.69 1.42 0.64
CA GLU A 85 6.80 1.70 -0.28
C GLU A 85 6.80 0.75 -1.46
N SER A 86 6.60 -0.55 -1.23
CA SER A 86 6.51 -1.55 -2.27
C SER A 86 5.33 -1.29 -3.22
N CYS A 87 4.18 -0.93 -2.69
CA CYS A 87 2.99 -0.58 -3.48
C CYS A 87 3.22 0.69 -4.30
N ILE A 88 3.89 1.70 -3.75
CA ILE A 88 4.23 2.94 -4.45
C ILE A 88 5.18 2.63 -5.61
N GLU A 89 6.19 1.80 -5.42
CA GLU A 89 7.10 1.38 -6.48
C GLU A 89 6.36 0.69 -7.62
N THR A 90 5.43 -0.20 -7.30
CA THR A 90 4.57 -0.87 -8.28
C THR A 90 3.72 0.15 -9.03
N TYR A 91 3.11 1.08 -8.32
CA TYR A 91 2.28 2.14 -8.89
C TYR A 91 3.08 3.01 -9.87
N ILE A 92 4.28 3.44 -9.48
CA ILE A 92 5.18 4.27 -10.32
C ILE A 92 5.60 3.48 -11.57
N SER A 93 5.93 2.20 -11.41
CA SER A 93 6.31 1.32 -12.51
C SER A 93 5.19 1.20 -13.55
N ILE A 94 3.95 0.99 -13.11
CA ILE A 94 2.79 0.90 -13.98
C ILE A 94 2.54 2.23 -14.69
N GLU A 95 2.62 3.35 -13.98
CA GLU A 95 2.45 4.69 -14.54
C GLU A 95 3.49 4.98 -15.62
N LYS A 96 4.75 4.61 -15.37
CA LYS A 96 5.84 4.73 -16.34
C LYS A 96 5.55 3.94 -17.63
N GLN A 97 5.11 2.70 -17.48
CA GLN A 97 4.77 1.84 -18.61
C GLN A 97 3.59 2.40 -19.42
N MET A 98 2.60 2.96 -18.75
CA MET A 98 1.46 3.60 -19.42
C MET A 98 1.90 4.84 -20.21
N LYS A 99 2.84 5.63 -19.70
CA LYS A 99 3.39 6.79 -20.40
C LYS A 99 4.22 6.38 -21.62
N GLU A 100 5.00 5.32 -21.52
CA GLU A 100 5.77 4.77 -22.65
C GLU A 100 4.86 4.30 -23.77
N VAL A 101 3.79 3.58 -23.45
CA VAL A 101 2.79 3.13 -24.42
C VAL A 101 2.13 4.34 -25.10
N LYS A 102 1.78 5.38 -24.35
CA LYS A 102 1.18 6.60 -24.88
C LYS A 102 2.15 7.34 -25.80
N ASN A 103 3.43 7.43 -25.46
CA ASN A 103 4.45 8.06 -26.28
C ASN A 103 4.70 7.31 -27.59
N GLU A 104 4.66 5.98 -27.57
CA GLU A 104 4.74 5.16 -28.78
C GLU A 104 3.55 5.42 -29.71
N ASP A 105 2.35 5.53 -29.17
CA ASP A 105 1.14 5.85 -29.94
C ASP A 105 1.21 7.28 -30.51
N GLU A 106 1.81 8.24 -29.81
CA GLU A 106 1.98 9.62 -30.31
C GLU A 106 3.04 9.76 -31.38
N ASN A 107 4.04 8.88 -31.42
CA ASN A 107 5.12 8.91 -32.41
C ASN A 107 4.75 8.25 -33.74
N ASP A 108 3.64 7.58 -33.82
CA ASP A 108 3.10 7.03 -35.06
C ASP A 108 2.15 8.05 -35.72
#